data_9d19373c0927ea09685450d6ca8be060
#
_entry.id   9d19373c0927ea09685450d6ca8be060
#
_cell.length_a   1.000
_cell.length_b   1.000
_cell.length_c   1.000
_cell.angle_alpha   90.00
_cell.angle_beta   90.00
_cell.angle_gamma   90.00
#
_symmetry.space_group_name_H-M   'P 1'
#
loop_
_entity.id
_entity.type
_entity.pdbx_description
1 polymer ?
#
loop_
_entity_poly.entity_id
_entity_poly.type
_entity_poly.pdbx_seq_one_letter_code
_entity_poly.pdbx_strand_id
1 'polypeptide(L)'
;MLFRSLLNFLASLGWNDGTTQELFSLDELVAKFSLERVQKSGARFDEKRLLWMNAQWIKRLELDDLMTRVTNFWGEAGRNADPELKRRVLALVQERLKTLADLPHLTEYFFTEPTIDWSLVDADKQLNKLSRDEQKAILRLAVQHLTDSQFDEVSVQNTLNQILAESGHKPNVTFSIIRFALTWAPFSPNLNQMTVGRSEERRVGKECRS
;
A
#
# COMPACT_ATOMS: atom_id res chain seq x y z
N MET A 1 11.62 3.25 -11.36
CA MET A 1 12.31 1.98 -11.05
C MET A 1 13.67 2.29 -10.45
N LEU A 2 14.14 1.51 -9.49
CA LEU A 2 15.46 1.71 -8.89
C LEU A 2 16.55 1.08 -9.76
N PHE A 3 17.70 1.75 -9.88
CA PHE A 3 18.85 1.24 -10.65
C PHE A 3 19.33 -0.13 -10.17
N ARG A 4 19.35 -0.34 -8.84
CA ARG A 4 19.72 -1.64 -8.23
C ARG A 4 18.81 -2.79 -8.69
N SER A 5 17.51 -2.55 -8.86
CA SER A 5 16.57 -3.56 -9.35
C SER A 5 16.86 -3.97 -10.78
N LEU A 6 17.18 -2.99 -11.63
CA LEU A 6 17.52 -3.25 -13.03
C LEU A 6 18.81 -4.06 -13.15
N LEU A 7 19.85 -3.72 -12.39
CA LEU A 7 21.11 -4.47 -12.38
C LEU A 7 20.90 -5.93 -11.92
N ASN A 8 20.15 -6.13 -10.83
CA ASN A 8 19.82 -7.48 -10.35
C ASN A 8 19.04 -8.27 -11.39
N PHE A 9 18.06 -7.65 -12.02
CA PHE A 9 17.28 -8.29 -13.07
C PHE A 9 18.12 -8.68 -14.26
N LEU A 10 18.96 -7.78 -14.78
CA LEU A 10 19.84 -8.05 -15.90
C LEU A 10 20.84 -9.18 -15.56
N ALA A 11 21.44 -9.16 -14.39
CA ALA A 11 22.29 -10.26 -13.94
C ALA A 11 21.53 -11.59 -13.94
N SER A 12 20.31 -11.62 -13.41
CA SER A 12 19.50 -12.84 -13.31
C SER A 12 19.01 -13.40 -14.64
N LEU A 13 19.12 -12.66 -15.75
CA LEU A 13 18.72 -13.14 -17.07
C LEU A 13 19.58 -14.28 -17.62
N GLY A 14 20.78 -14.45 -17.13
CA GLY A 14 21.67 -15.52 -17.60
C GLY A 14 22.74 -15.92 -16.58
N TRP A 15 22.72 -15.35 -15.40
CA TRP A 15 23.71 -15.65 -14.37
C TRP A 15 23.04 -15.94 -13.01
N ASN A 16 23.69 -16.81 -12.23
CA ASN A 16 23.42 -17.01 -10.81
C ASN A 16 24.71 -17.33 -10.08
N ASP A 17 24.76 -17.10 -8.78
CA ASP A 17 25.93 -17.36 -7.95
C ASP A 17 26.01 -18.83 -7.45
N GLY A 18 25.10 -19.69 -7.90
CA GLY A 18 24.97 -21.09 -7.46
C GLY A 18 24.17 -21.27 -6.17
N THR A 19 23.60 -20.20 -5.65
CA THR A 19 22.72 -20.21 -4.46
C THR A 19 21.27 -19.86 -4.83
N THR A 20 20.39 -19.80 -3.83
CA THR A 20 19.01 -19.35 -3.99
C THR A 20 18.85 -17.83 -3.79
N GLN A 21 19.95 -17.09 -3.63
CA GLN A 21 19.93 -15.65 -3.48
C GLN A 21 19.48 -15.00 -4.81
N GLU A 22 18.50 -14.11 -4.76
CA GLU A 22 17.98 -13.41 -5.95
C GLU A 22 18.29 -11.91 -5.94
N LEU A 23 18.56 -11.34 -4.76
CA LEU A 23 18.83 -9.92 -4.58
C LEU A 23 20.26 -9.71 -4.09
N PHE A 24 21.03 -9.00 -4.89
CA PHE A 24 22.44 -8.68 -4.63
C PHE A 24 22.63 -7.17 -4.57
N SER A 25 23.39 -6.67 -3.62
CA SER A 25 23.92 -5.31 -3.68
C SER A 25 24.88 -5.18 -4.88
N LEU A 26 25.24 -3.95 -5.24
CA LEU A 26 26.22 -3.74 -6.32
C LEU A 26 27.56 -4.39 -5.97
N ASP A 27 28.02 -4.22 -4.73
CA ASP A 27 29.28 -4.78 -4.26
C ASP A 27 29.27 -6.32 -4.28
N GLU A 28 28.15 -6.94 -3.88
CA GLU A 28 27.98 -8.38 -3.98
C GLU A 28 27.97 -8.87 -5.44
N LEU A 29 27.32 -8.14 -6.35
CA LEU A 29 27.35 -8.47 -7.77
C LEU A 29 28.76 -8.38 -8.33
N VAL A 30 29.49 -7.29 -8.02
CA VAL A 30 30.89 -7.12 -8.47
C VAL A 30 31.79 -8.23 -7.92
N ALA A 31 31.62 -8.62 -6.66
CA ALA A 31 32.44 -9.66 -6.04
C ALA A 31 32.14 -11.07 -6.52
N LYS A 32 30.87 -11.36 -6.86
CA LYS A 32 30.43 -12.72 -7.19
C LYS A 32 30.29 -13.01 -8.68
N PHE A 33 30.07 -11.95 -9.50
CA PHE A 33 29.83 -12.11 -10.92
C PHE A 33 31.04 -12.71 -11.65
N SER A 34 30.82 -13.75 -12.43
CA SER A 34 31.82 -14.33 -13.29
C SER A 34 31.19 -14.74 -14.65
N LEU A 35 31.97 -14.55 -15.71
CA LEU A 35 31.54 -14.86 -17.07
C LEU A 35 31.35 -16.36 -17.30
N GLU A 36 32.11 -17.19 -16.58
CA GLU A 36 32.05 -18.65 -16.67
C GLU A 36 30.70 -19.21 -16.24
N ARG A 37 30.00 -18.47 -15.38
CA ARG A 37 28.64 -18.84 -14.88
C ARG A 37 27.51 -18.28 -15.71
N VAL A 38 27.82 -17.52 -16.75
CA VAL A 38 26.80 -16.99 -17.64
C VAL A 38 26.29 -18.11 -18.57
N GLN A 39 25.00 -18.38 -18.51
CA GLN A 39 24.33 -19.36 -19.33
C GLN A 39 24.22 -18.86 -20.77
N LYS A 40 24.52 -19.73 -21.73
CA LYS A 40 24.41 -19.44 -23.17
C LYS A 40 22.97 -19.53 -23.72
N SER A 41 21.98 -19.77 -22.87
CA SER A 41 20.58 -19.84 -23.26
C SER A 41 20.00 -18.44 -23.48
N GLY A 42 19.03 -18.32 -24.40
CA GLY A 42 18.34 -17.06 -24.64
C GLY A 42 17.61 -16.57 -23.37
N ALA A 43 17.86 -15.34 -22.99
CA ALA A 43 17.21 -14.71 -21.86
C ALA A 43 15.75 -14.34 -22.20
N ARG A 44 14.83 -14.65 -21.31
CA ARG A 44 13.44 -14.24 -21.45
C ARG A 44 13.17 -13.05 -20.50
N PHE A 45 12.69 -11.95 -21.07
CA PHE A 45 12.27 -10.81 -20.27
C PHE A 45 10.99 -11.16 -19.48
N ASP A 46 11.05 -11.04 -18.13
CA ASP A 46 9.92 -11.23 -17.22
C ASP A 46 9.69 -9.93 -16.44
N GLU A 47 8.69 -9.17 -16.89
CA GLU A 47 8.30 -7.90 -16.26
C GLU A 47 7.83 -8.11 -14.81
N LYS A 48 7.13 -9.20 -14.52
CA LYS A 48 6.64 -9.48 -13.16
C LYS A 48 7.80 -9.68 -12.18
N ARG A 49 8.85 -10.38 -12.63
CA ARG A 49 10.06 -10.58 -11.84
C ARG A 49 10.81 -9.26 -11.61
N LEU A 50 10.91 -8.42 -12.63
CA LEU A 50 11.52 -7.10 -12.50
C LEU A 50 10.77 -6.21 -11.51
N LEU A 51 9.45 -6.17 -11.58
CA LEU A 51 8.60 -5.43 -10.65
C LEU A 51 8.71 -5.98 -9.22
N TRP A 52 8.77 -7.30 -9.06
CA TRP A 52 9.00 -7.93 -7.76
C TRP A 52 10.35 -7.53 -7.17
N MET A 53 11.43 -7.62 -7.93
CA MET A 53 12.76 -7.18 -7.49
C MET A 53 12.77 -5.71 -7.10
N ASN A 54 12.09 -4.86 -7.88
CA ASN A 54 12.00 -3.45 -7.57
C ASN A 54 11.24 -3.19 -6.25
N ALA A 55 10.14 -3.89 -6.03
CA ALA A 55 9.40 -3.84 -4.76
C ALA A 55 10.29 -4.24 -3.57
N GLN A 56 11.08 -5.33 -3.72
CA GLN A 56 11.97 -5.78 -2.64
C GLN A 56 13.06 -4.73 -2.31
N TRP A 57 13.57 -4.03 -3.32
CA TRP A 57 14.53 -2.94 -3.08
C TRP A 57 13.89 -1.70 -2.47
N ILE A 58 12.65 -1.35 -2.84
CA ILE A 58 11.91 -0.24 -2.21
C ILE A 58 11.66 -0.54 -0.72
N LYS A 59 11.28 -1.76 -0.37
CA LYS A 59 11.06 -2.19 1.02
C LYS A 59 12.31 -2.09 1.90
N ARG A 60 13.50 -2.27 1.31
CA ARG A 60 14.79 -2.20 2.02
C ARG A 60 15.33 -0.77 2.17
N LEU A 61 14.70 0.22 1.55
CA LEU A 61 15.14 1.61 1.70
C LEU A 61 14.79 2.11 3.11
N GLU A 62 15.70 2.86 3.70
CA GLU A 62 15.38 3.70 4.85
C GLU A 62 14.32 4.73 4.45
N LEU A 63 13.41 5.05 5.36
CA LEU A 63 12.26 5.90 5.06
C LEU A 63 12.68 7.29 4.55
N ASP A 64 13.77 7.85 5.08
CA ASP A 64 14.30 9.16 4.68
C ASP A 64 14.88 9.15 3.24
N ASP A 65 15.55 8.06 2.86
CA ASP A 65 16.01 7.87 1.48
C ASP A 65 14.80 7.70 0.54
N LEU A 66 13.78 6.95 0.95
CA LEU A 66 12.56 6.81 0.17
C LEU A 66 11.82 8.15 0.04
N MET A 67 11.68 8.94 1.11
CA MET A 67 11.08 10.28 1.07
C MET A 67 11.75 11.18 0.03
N THR A 68 13.07 11.16 -0.02
CA THR A 68 13.85 11.92 -1.01
C THR A 68 13.53 11.46 -2.43
N ARG A 69 13.49 10.15 -2.66
CA ARG A 69 13.25 9.57 -4.00
C ARG A 69 11.82 9.79 -4.51
N VAL A 70 10.84 9.85 -3.62
CA VAL A 70 9.43 10.03 -4.01
C VAL A 70 9.02 11.50 -4.14
N THR A 71 9.91 12.46 -3.94
CA THR A 71 9.59 13.90 -3.94
C THR A 71 8.76 14.34 -5.16
N ASN A 72 9.07 13.83 -6.35
CA ASN A 72 8.37 14.15 -7.59
C ASN A 72 7.23 13.19 -7.93
N PHE A 73 6.97 12.18 -7.10
CA PHE A 73 5.93 11.17 -7.35
C PHE A 73 4.64 11.41 -6.58
N TRP A 74 4.60 12.36 -5.65
CA TRP A 74 3.37 12.73 -4.98
C TRP A 74 2.34 13.27 -5.96
N GLY A 75 1.09 12.80 -5.86
CA GLY A 75 -0.05 13.41 -6.54
C GLY A 75 -0.24 14.87 -6.12
N GLU A 76 -1.11 15.60 -6.81
CA GLU A 76 -1.30 17.05 -6.60
C GLU A 76 -1.58 17.37 -5.12
N ALA A 77 -2.52 16.70 -4.49
CA ALA A 77 -2.85 16.89 -3.07
C ALA A 77 -1.69 16.54 -2.12
N GLY A 78 -0.99 15.43 -2.39
CA GLY A 78 0.14 15.02 -1.57
C GLY A 78 1.36 15.94 -1.68
N ARG A 79 1.54 16.68 -2.81
CA ARG A 79 2.65 17.64 -2.92
C ARG A 79 2.57 18.76 -1.88
N ASN A 80 1.36 19.23 -1.62
CA ASN A 80 1.09 20.37 -0.74
C ASN A 80 0.79 19.95 0.71
N ALA A 81 0.76 18.63 0.99
CA ALA A 81 0.48 18.11 2.31
C ALA A 81 1.64 18.33 3.28
N ASP A 82 1.31 18.34 4.56
CA ASP A 82 2.28 18.45 5.66
C ASP A 82 3.38 17.39 5.52
N PRO A 83 4.67 17.74 5.71
CA PRO A 83 5.79 16.81 5.58
C PRO A 83 5.73 15.63 6.54
N GLU A 84 5.26 15.83 7.76
CA GLU A 84 5.16 14.77 8.78
C GLU A 84 4.03 13.81 8.41
N LEU A 85 2.90 14.33 7.92
CA LEU A 85 1.83 13.50 7.39
C LEU A 85 2.30 12.66 6.19
N LYS A 86 3.03 13.27 5.25
CA LYS A 86 3.63 12.55 4.11
C LYS A 86 4.56 11.43 4.56
N ARG A 87 5.40 11.68 5.58
CA ARG A 87 6.30 10.68 6.14
C ARG A 87 5.54 9.48 6.70
N ARG A 88 4.51 9.73 7.52
CA ARG A 88 3.65 8.68 8.09
C ARG A 88 2.91 7.89 7.01
N VAL A 89 2.30 8.57 6.06
CA VAL A 89 1.60 7.93 4.93
C VAL A 89 2.56 7.07 4.10
N LEU A 90 3.78 7.56 3.83
CA LEU A 90 4.78 6.79 3.08
C LEU A 90 5.19 5.51 3.83
N ALA A 91 5.38 5.60 5.14
CA ALA A 91 5.68 4.42 5.97
C ALA A 91 4.57 3.36 5.89
N LEU A 92 3.30 3.78 5.88
CA LEU A 92 2.16 2.86 5.75
C LEU A 92 2.09 2.15 4.39
N VAL A 93 2.55 2.78 3.31
CA VAL A 93 2.41 2.25 1.95
C VAL A 93 3.71 1.66 1.37
N GLN A 94 4.86 1.86 2.01
CA GLN A 94 6.18 1.42 1.53
C GLN A 94 6.19 -0.06 1.14
N GLU A 95 5.62 -0.92 1.98
CA GLU A 95 5.53 -2.38 1.75
C GLU A 95 4.71 -2.76 0.50
N ARG A 96 3.90 -1.84 -0.02
CA ARG A 96 2.99 -2.07 -1.14
C ARG A 96 3.47 -1.47 -2.45
N LEU A 97 4.48 -0.60 -2.40
CA LEU A 97 5.06 0.02 -3.58
C LEU A 97 5.81 -1.03 -4.43
N LYS A 98 5.38 -1.24 -5.64
CA LYS A 98 6.13 -1.98 -6.66
C LYS A 98 7.03 -1.05 -7.45
N THR A 99 6.57 0.17 -7.69
CA THR A 99 7.31 1.26 -8.30
C THR A 99 7.03 2.56 -7.55
N LEU A 100 7.89 3.58 -7.69
CA LEU A 100 7.63 4.88 -7.08
C LEU A 100 6.40 5.58 -7.71
N ALA A 101 6.07 5.24 -8.96
CA ALA A 101 4.90 5.76 -9.66
C ALA A 101 3.57 5.25 -9.11
N ASP A 102 3.57 4.20 -8.29
CA ASP A 102 2.35 3.69 -7.64
C ASP A 102 1.91 4.59 -6.47
N LEU A 103 2.80 5.50 -6.02
CA LEU A 103 2.57 6.30 -4.82
C LEU A 103 1.25 7.10 -4.86
N PRO A 104 0.91 7.84 -5.94
CA PRO A 104 -0.36 8.59 -5.97
C PRO A 104 -1.58 7.71 -5.72
N HIS A 105 -1.67 6.57 -6.40
CA HIS A 105 -2.80 5.65 -6.26
C HIS A 105 -2.94 5.03 -4.87
N LEU A 106 -1.82 4.88 -4.16
CA LEU A 106 -1.80 4.30 -2.81
C LEU A 106 -2.00 5.34 -1.71
N THR A 107 -1.93 6.64 -2.04
CA THR A 107 -1.89 7.70 -1.02
C THR A 107 -2.92 8.81 -1.20
N GLU A 108 -3.53 8.95 -2.38
CA GLU A 108 -4.42 10.07 -2.69
C GLU A 108 -5.56 10.22 -1.70
N TYR A 109 -6.17 9.11 -1.27
CA TYR A 109 -7.26 9.10 -0.29
C TYR A 109 -6.85 9.52 1.13
N PHE A 110 -5.56 9.67 1.43
CA PHE A 110 -5.10 10.28 2.67
C PHE A 110 -5.13 11.81 2.63
N PHE A 111 -5.09 12.41 1.46
CA PHE A 111 -4.95 13.84 1.24
C PHE A 111 -6.20 14.50 0.65
N THR A 112 -7.09 13.72 0.05
CA THR A 112 -8.34 14.21 -0.55
C THR A 112 -9.53 13.38 -0.10
N GLU A 113 -10.71 13.97 -0.15
CA GLU A 113 -11.95 13.20 -0.03
C GLU A 113 -12.09 12.35 -1.29
N PRO A 114 -12.14 11.01 -1.16
CA PRO A 114 -12.23 10.17 -2.35
C PRO A 114 -13.59 10.29 -3.03
N THR A 115 -13.60 10.23 -4.34
CA THR A 115 -14.83 10.24 -5.13
C THR A 115 -15.56 8.90 -4.96
N ILE A 116 -16.85 8.99 -4.68
CA ILE A 116 -17.74 7.82 -4.53
C ILE A 116 -17.87 7.11 -5.87
N ASP A 117 -17.42 5.87 -5.96
CA ASP A 117 -17.54 5.02 -7.15
C ASP A 117 -18.10 3.64 -6.79
N TRP A 118 -19.41 3.51 -6.94
CA TRP A 118 -20.11 2.26 -6.67
C TRP A 118 -19.73 1.13 -7.63
N SER A 119 -19.19 1.44 -8.80
CA SER A 119 -18.75 0.41 -9.75
C SER A 119 -17.64 -0.47 -9.17
N LEU A 120 -16.79 0.08 -8.30
CA LEU A 120 -15.74 -0.66 -7.58
C LEU A 120 -16.33 -1.68 -6.60
N VAL A 121 -17.41 -1.31 -5.92
CA VAL A 121 -18.11 -2.22 -5.00
C VAL A 121 -18.84 -3.33 -5.79
N ASP A 122 -19.44 -2.99 -6.92
CA ASP A 122 -20.13 -3.94 -7.79
C ASP A 122 -19.17 -4.92 -8.50
N ALA A 123 -17.95 -4.48 -8.76
CA ALA A 123 -16.89 -5.32 -9.32
C ALA A 123 -16.23 -6.26 -8.28
N ASP A 124 -16.37 -5.98 -6.98
CA ASP A 124 -15.82 -6.82 -5.93
C ASP A 124 -16.61 -8.13 -5.80
N LYS A 125 -15.92 -9.27 -5.92
CA LYS A 125 -16.53 -10.63 -5.95
C LYS A 125 -17.26 -11.03 -4.67
N GLN A 126 -17.01 -10.36 -3.57
CA GLN A 126 -17.64 -10.64 -2.28
C GLN A 126 -18.79 -9.67 -2.03
N LEU A 127 -18.57 -8.39 -2.29
CA LEU A 127 -19.54 -7.34 -2.00
C LEU A 127 -20.71 -7.33 -2.98
N ASN A 128 -20.53 -7.75 -4.23
CA ASN A 128 -21.60 -7.86 -5.23
C ASN A 128 -22.66 -8.93 -4.88
N LYS A 129 -22.39 -9.81 -3.92
CA LYS A 129 -23.33 -10.81 -3.42
C LYS A 129 -24.24 -10.28 -2.32
N LEU A 130 -23.95 -9.12 -1.76
CA LEU A 130 -24.75 -8.49 -0.72
C LEU A 130 -25.73 -7.48 -1.35
N SER A 131 -26.91 -7.44 -0.81
CA SER A 131 -27.85 -6.36 -1.11
C SER A 131 -27.31 -5.01 -0.61
N ARG A 132 -27.79 -3.91 -1.19
CA ARG A 132 -27.42 -2.56 -0.73
C ARG A 132 -27.82 -2.30 0.72
N ASP A 133 -28.89 -2.95 1.21
CA ASP A 133 -29.33 -2.79 2.59
C ASP A 133 -28.41 -3.52 3.57
N GLU A 134 -27.90 -4.69 3.23
CA GLU A 134 -26.87 -5.38 4.01
C GLU A 134 -25.56 -4.57 4.04
N GLN A 135 -25.11 -4.04 2.89
CA GLN A 135 -23.94 -3.16 2.82
C GLN A 135 -24.10 -1.94 3.72
N LYS A 136 -25.27 -1.27 3.67
CA LYS A 136 -25.58 -0.12 4.54
C LYS A 136 -25.66 -0.50 6.03
N ALA A 137 -26.16 -1.68 6.36
CA ALA A 137 -26.23 -2.16 7.75
C ALA A 137 -24.83 -2.30 8.35
N ILE A 138 -23.89 -2.92 7.62
CA ILE A 138 -22.48 -3.03 8.03
C ILE A 138 -21.85 -1.64 8.23
N LEU A 139 -22.09 -0.70 7.30
CA LEU A 139 -21.55 0.66 7.41
C LEU A 139 -22.14 1.45 8.57
N ARG A 140 -23.44 1.30 8.86
CA ARG A 140 -24.07 1.93 10.04
C ARG A 140 -23.45 1.41 11.34
N LEU A 141 -23.24 0.09 11.43
CA LEU A 141 -22.59 -0.54 12.55
C LEU A 141 -21.15 0.00 12.71
N ALA A 142 -20.42 0.12 11.60
CA ALA A 142 -19.06 0.67 11.61
C ALA A 142 -19.05 2.14 12.08
N VAL A 143 -19.95 2.97 11.61
CA VAL A 143 -20.05 4.38 12.05
C VAL A 143 -20.37 4.44 13.55
N GLN A 144 -21.33 3.65 14.03
CA GLN A 144 -21.71 3.62 15.44
C GLN A 144 -20.51 3.32 16.35
N HIS A 145 -19.77 2.25 16.07
CA HIS A 145 -18.65 1.84 16.92
C HIS A 145 -17.41 2.71 16.76
N LEU A 146 -17.10 3.16 15.54
CA LEU A 146 -15.91 3.98 15.29
C LEU A 146 -16.07 5.42 15.79
N THR A 147 -17.29 5.94 15.92
CA THR A 147 -17.52 7.30 16.45
C THR A 147 -17.07 7.41 17.92
N ASP A 148 -17.27 6.36 18.70
CA ASP A 148 -16.95 6.31 20.11
C ASP A 148 -15.54 5.74 20.41
N SER A 149 -14.82 5.29 19.39
CA SER A 149 -13.50 4.68 19.51
C SER A 149 -12.41 5.72 19.72
N GLN A 150 -11.39 5.35 20.49
CA GLN A 150 -10.11 6.05 20.48
C GLN A 150 -9.38 5.70 19.16
N PHE A 151 -8.83 6.73 18.48
CA PHE A 151 -8.18 6.55 17.19
C PHE A 151 -6.68 6.23 17.35
N ASP A 152 -6.38 5.16 18.10
CA ASP A 152 -5.09 4.48 18.11
C ASP A 152 -5.23 3.10 17.46
N GLU A 153 -4.11 2.50 17.01
CA GLU A 153 -4.13 1.24 16.25
C GLU A 153 -4.79 0.08 17.02
N VAL A 154 -4.58 -0.01 18.32
CA VAL A 154 -5.09 -1.10 19.15
C VAL A 154 -6.60 -0.96 19.35
N SER A 155 -7.06 0.24 19.71
CA SER A 155 -8.47 0.55 19.94
C SER A 155 -9.28 0.37 18.66
N VAL A 156 -8.78 0.88 17.53
CA VAL A 156 -9.43 0.69 16.22
C VAL A 156 -9.46 -0.79 15.83
N GLN A 157 -8.38 -1.55 16.07
CA GLN A 157 -8.39 -2.99 15.78
C GLN A 157 -9.44 -3.73 16.61
N ASN A 158 -9.57 -3.42 17.90
CA ASN A 158 -10.58 -4.02 18.77
C ASN A 158 -11.99 -3.65 18.30
N THR A 159 -12.21 -2.40 17.95
CA THR A 159 -13.49 -1.92 17.39
C THR A 159 -13.84 -2.64 16.08
N LEU A 160 -12.89 -2.83 15.18
CA LEU A 160 -13.08 -3.59 13.94
C LEU A 160 -13.43 -5.06 14.20
N ASN A 161 -12.82 -5.69 15.20
CA ASN A 161 -13.15 -7.05 15.60
C ASN A 161 -14.57 -7.14 16.19
N GLN A 162 -15.00 -6.14 16.97
CA GLN A 162 -16.36 -6.05 17.48
C GLN A 162 -17.38 -5.89 16.34
N ILE A 163 -17.15 -4.96 15.40
CA ILE A 163 -17.96 -4.78 14.21
C ILE A 163 -18.07 -6.11 13.42
N LEU A 164 -16.96 -6.84 13.29
CA LEU A 164 -16.97 -8.13 12.61
C LEU A 164 -17.88 -9.15 13.33
N ALA A 165 -17.75 -9.25 14.64
CA ALA A 165 -18.58 -10.18 15.44
C ALA A 165 -20.08 -9.87 15.35
N GLU A 166 -20.45 -8.58 15.40
CA GLU A 166 -21.82 -8.13 15.36
C GLU A 166 -22.42 -8.16 13.94
N SER A 167 -21.60 -7.98 12.90
CA SER A 167 -22.07 -7.97 11.51
C SER A 167 -22.60 -9.33 11.03
N GLY A 168 -22.16 -10.44 11.65
CA GLY A 168 -22.48 -11.81 11.22
C GLY A 168 -21.90 -12.21 9.87
N HIS A 169 -21.06 -11.38 9.25
CA HIS A 169 -20.43 -11.64 7.96
C HIS A 169 -18.97 -12.12 8.11
N LYS A 170 -18.39 -12.60 7.00
CA LYS A 170 -16.99 -13.01 6.99
C LYS A 170 -16.05 -11.79 7.05
N PRO A 171 -14.82 -11.92 7.59
CA PRO A 171 -13.88 -10.81 7.70
C PRO A 171 -13.60 -10.09 6.38
N ASN A 172 -13.46 -10.84 5.28
CA ASN A 172 -13.21 -10.27 3.95
C ASN A 172 -14.38 -9.42 3.42
N VAL A 173 -15.62 -9.72 3.83
CA VAL A 173 -16.82 -8.94 3.47
C VAL A 173 -16.88 -7.66 4.31
N THR A 174 -16.88 -7.81 5.65
CA THR A 174 -16.99 -6.68 6.59
C THR A 174 -15.87 -5.67 6.39
N PHE A 175 -14.61 -6.14 6.30
CA PHE A 175 -13.47 -5.24 6.15
C PHE A 175 -13.37 -4.64 4.74
N SER A 176 -13.82 -5.33 3.69
CA SER A 176 -13.84 -4.75 2.35
C SER A 176 -14.83 -3.61 2.23
N ILE A 177 -16.05 -3.74 2.74
CA ILE A 177 -17.04 -2.66 2.65
C ILE A 177 -16.59 -1.42 3.46
N ILE A 178 -15.99 -1.61 4.65
CA ILE A 178 -15.44 -0.50 5.43
C ILE A 178 -14.28 0.16 4.69
N ARG A 179 -13.41 -0.63 4.05
CA ARG A 179 -12.30 -0.13 3.24
C ARG A 179 -12.80 0.73 2.09
N PHE A 180 -13.77 0.24 1.31
CA PHE A 180 -14.35 1.04 0.23
C PHE A 180 -14.97 2.34 0.74
N ALA A 181 -15.71 2.30 1.85
CA ALA A 181 -16.30 3.51 2.42
C ALA A 181 -15.24 4.56 2.85
N LEU A 182 -14.03 4.12 3.21
CA LEU A 182 -12.95 5.01 3.62
C LEU A 182 -12.08 5.49 2.45
N THR A 183 -11.88 4.69 1.41
CA THR A 183 -10.85 4.95 0.39
C THR A 183 -11.38 5.06 -1.02
N TRP A 184 -12.51 4.42 -1.32
CA TRP A 184 -12.98 4.17 -2.69
C TRP A 184 -11.87 3.62 -3.60
N ALA A 185 -11.00 2.77 -3.01
CA ALA A 185 -9.92 2.11 -3.70
C ALA A 185 -9.92 0.61 -3.37
N PRO A 186 -9.61 -0.27 -4.34
CA PRO A 186 -9.58 -1.73 -4.11
C PRO A 186 -8.40 -2.16 -3.23
N PHE A 187 -7.41 -1.30 -3.05
CA PHE A 187 -6.20 -1.58 -2.28
C PHE A 187 -5.93 -0.46 -1.28
N SER A 188 -5.61 -0.84 -0.04
CA SER A 188 -5.21 0.09 1.01
C SER A 188 -4.28 -0.60 2.01
N PRO A 189 -3.55 0.13 2.86
CA PRO A 189 -2.87 -0.42 4.04
C PRO A 189 -3.81 -1.21 4.96
N ASN A 190 -3.29 -1.71 6.07
CA ASN A 190 -4.13 -2.33 7.08
C ASN A 190 -5.21 -1.35 7.52
N LEU A 191 -6.45 -1.87 7.67
CA LEU A 191 -7.62 -1.02 7.86
C LEU A 191 -7.52 -0.17 9.14
N ASN A 192 -6.99 -0.73 10.24
CA ASN A 192 -6.74 -0.01 11.50
C ASN A 192 -5.76 1.17 11.29
N GLN A 193 -4.61 0.93 10.68
CA GLN A 193 -3.59 1.97 10.42
C GLN A 193 -4.11 3.08 9.52
N MET A 194 -4.88 2.69 8.48
CA MET A 194 -5.48 3.64 7.57
C MET A 194 -6.54 4.50 8.26
N THR A 195 -7.37 3.90 9.12
CA THR A 195 -8.42 4.62 9.87
C THR A 195 -7.80 5.65 10.81
N VAL A 196 -6.72 5.27 11.51
CA VAL A 196 -5.95 6.21 12.36
C VAL A 196 -5.34 7.33 11.51
N GLY A 197 -4.65 7.00 10.42
CA GLY A 197 -4.01 7.99 9.54
C GLY A 197 -4.98 9.04 9.00
N ARG A 198 -6.19 8.63 8.58
CA ARG A 198 -7.22 9.56 8.11
C ARG A 198 -7.86 10.41 9.22
N SER A 199 -7.98 9.89 10.43
CA SER A 199 -8.52 10.66 11.55
C SER A 199 -7.60 11.82 11.96
N GLU A 200 -6.30 11.62 11.89
CA GLU A 200 -5.29 12.63 12.17
C GLU A 200 -5.29 13.76 11.13
N GLU A 201 -5.45 13.44 9.85
CA GLU A 201 -5.60 14.45 8.80
C GLU A 201 -6.76 15.42 9.07
N ARG A 202 -7.92 14.88 9.49
CA ARG A 202 -9.09 15.69 9.85
C ARG A 202 -8.86 16.57 11.08
N ARG A 203 -8.01 16.18 12.02
CA ARG A 203 -7.60 17.00 13.16
C ARG A 203 -6.70 18.14 12.73
N VAL A 204 -5.64 17.84 11.98
CA VAL A 204 -4.71 18.86 11.47
C VAL A 204 -5.44 19.87 10.56
N GLY A 205 -6.34 19.41 9.69
CA GLY A 205 -7.14 20.29 8.83
C GLY A 205 -8.13 21.20 9.57
N LYS A 206 -8.54 20.86 10.81
CA LYS A 206 -9.37 21.71 11.68
C LYS A 206 -8.53 22.75 12.41
N GLU A 207 -7.35 22.40 12.89
CA GLU A 207 -6.43 23.30 13.59
C GLU A 207 -5.86 24.39 12.67
N CYS A 208 -5.66 24.08 11.37
CA CYS A 208 -5.24 25.09 10.37
C CYS A 208 -6.35 26.03 9.90
N ARG A 209 -7.62 25.82 10.27
CA ARG A 209 -8.76 26.67 9.90
C ARG A 209 -9.33 27.48 11.07
N SER A 210 -8.79 27.31 12.26
CA SER A 210 -9.03 28.12 13.46
C SER A 210 -7.93 29.14 13.66
#